data_4d7d759f8f3f4216e8700a125e0c00e6
#
_entry.id   4d7d759f8f3f4216e8700a125e0c00e6
#
_cell.length_a   1.000
_cell.length_b   1.000
_cell.length_c   1.000
_cell.angle_alpha   90.00
_cell.angle_beta   90.00
_cell.angle_gamma   90.00
#
_symmetry.space_group_name_H-M   'P 1'
#
loop_
_entity.id
_entity.type
_entity.pdbx_description
1 polymer ?
#
loop_
_entity_poly.entity_id
_entity_poly.type
_entity_poly.pdbx_seq_one_letter_code
_entity_poly.pdbx_strand_id
1 'polypeptide(L)'
;LGDVYKRQQLILGESYTTGETFDSVSIRGIRLYSDSRMLPPTLASFAPIIHGVANTNAKVTITQGGYKIYETTVPPGAFVIDDLSPSGYGSDLIVTIEESDGSKRTFSQPFSSVVQMLRPGVGRWDISGGQVLKDDIQDEPNLFQASYYYGLNNYLTGYTGIQITDNNYTAGLLGLGLNTSVGAFSFDVTHSNVRIPDDKTYQGQSYRVSWNKLFEETSTSLNIAAYRYSTQNYLGLNDALTLIDEVKHPEQDLEPKSMRNYSRMKNQVTVSVNPVSYTHLTLPTILR
;
A
#
# COMPACT_ATOMS: atom_id res chain seq x y z
N LEU A 1 -26.44 -0.33 -14.94
CA LEU A 1 -25.59 -1.54 -14.92
C LEU A 1 -24.19 -1.31 -15.55
N GLY A 2 -23.85 -0.08 -15.96
CA GLY A 2 -22.61 0.20 -16.68
C GLY A 2 -21.39 0.55 -15.83
N ASP A 3 -21.54 0.95 -14.59
CA ASP A 3 -20.44 1.62 -13.86
C ASP A 3 -19.58 0.71 -12.96
N VAL A 4 -20.08 -0.45 -12.59
CA VAL A 4 -19.33 -1.40 -11.73
C VAL A 4 -18.14 -2.03 -12.49
N TYR A 5 -18.20 -2.14 -13.81
CA TYR A 5 -17.16 -2.77 -14.62
C TYR A 5 -16.08 -1.81 -15.15
N LYS A 6 -16.25 -0.49 -15.00
CA LYS A 6 -15.32 0.51 -15.56
C LYS A 6 -14.09 0.80 -14.70
N ARG A 7 -13.94 0.14 -13.56
CA ARG A 7 -12.84 0.35 -12.61
C ARG A 7 -11.83 -0.79 -12.62
N GLN A 8 -11.82 -1.61 -13.65
CA GLN A 8 -11.00 -2.80 -13.74
C GLN A 8 -10.11 -2.72 -14.96
N GLN A 9 -8.87 -3.12 -14.81
CA GLN A 9 -7.93 -3.23 -15.94
C GLN A 9 -7.55 -4.70 -16.12
N LEU A 10 -7.64 -5.16 -17.37
CA LEU A 10 -7.16 -6.45 -17.81
C LEU A 10 -5.88 -6.25 -18.62
N ILE A 11 -4.82 -6.94 -18.24
CA ILE A 11 -3.57 -7.02 -19.01
C ILE A 11 -3.38 -8.45 -19.46
N LEU A 12 -3.11 -8.63 -20.77
CA LEU A 12 -2.78 -9.91 -21.39
C LEU A 12 -1.38 -9.82 -21.95
N GLY A 13 -0.52 -10.78 -21.63
CA GLY A 13 0.87 -10.83 -22.08
C GLY A 13 1.85 -10.66 -20.94
N GLU A 14 2.98 -9.99 -21.20
CA GLU A 14 4.01 -9.76 -20.18
C GLU A 14 3.66 -8.58 -19.29
N SER A 15 3.72 -8.80 -17.99
CA SER A 15 3.42 -7.79 -16.96
C SER A 15 4.12 -8.12 -15.64
N TYR A 16 4.06 -7.19 -14.69
CA TYR A 16 4.55 -7.41 -13.32
C TYR A 16 3.38 -7.62 -12.38
N THR A 17 3.53 -8.53 -11.42
CA THR A 17 2.60 -8.64 -10.29
C THR A 17 2.69 -7.40 -9.39
N THR A 18 1.66 -7.14 -8.59
CA THR A 18 1.73 -6.04 -7.62
C THR A 18 2.80 -6.30 -6.56
N GLY A 19 3.63 -5.29 -6.28
CA GLY A 19 4.63 -5.30 -5.22
C GLY A 19 4.12 -4.85 -3.85
N GLU A 20 2.81 -4.65 -3.70
CA GLU A 20 2.23 -4.10 -2.47
C GLU A 20 2.08 -5.17 -1.37
N THR A 21 1.70 -6.38 -1.72
CA THR A 21 1.56 -7.52 -0.80
C THR A 21 2.81 -8.37 -0.76
N PHE A 22 3.19 -8.92 -1.90
CA PHE A 22 4.38 -9.75 -2.08
C PHE A 22 5.42 -9.02 -2.91
N ASP A 23 6.63 -9.54 -2.97
CA ASP A 23 7.64 -9.02 -3.88
C ASP A 23 7.17 -9.18 -5.33
N SER A 24 7.36 -8.13 -6.14
CA SER A 24 6.93 -8.12 -7.54
C SER A 24 7.77 -9.07 -8.39
N VAL A 25 7.10 -9.82 -9.25
CA VAL A 25 7.72 -10.70 -10.24
C VAL A 25 7.17 -10.45 -11.64
N SER A 26 7.99 -10.67 -12.65
CA SER A 26 7.56 -10.62 -14.05
C SER A 26 6.80 -11.90 -14.41
N ILE A 27 5.66 -11.77 -15.07
CA ILE A 27 4.84 -12.88 -15.52
C ILE A 27 4.42 -12.69 -16.99
N ARG A 28 4.31 -13.79 -17.71
CA ARG A 28 3.63 -13.86 -19.01
C ARG A 28 2.29 -14.56 -18.82
N GLY A 29 1.21 -13.81 -18.88
CA GLY A 29 -0.11 -14.37 -18.58
C GLY A 29 -1.21 -13.33 -18.54
N ILE A 30 -2.03 -13.39 -17.51
CA ILE A 30 -3.21 -12.54 -17.32
C ILE A 30 -3.10 -11.85 -15.97
N ARG A 31 -3.36 -10.52 -15.96
CA ARG A 31 -3.55 -9.76 -14.74
C ARG A 31 -4.83 -8.96 -14.82
N LEU A 32 -5.67 -9.09 -13.81
CA LEU A 32 -6.92 -8.37 -13.66
C LEU A 32 -6.94 -7.68 -12.30
N TYR A 33 -7.14 -6.37 -12.28
CA TYR A 33 -7.04 -5.60 -11.04
C TYR A 33 -7.94 -4.37 -11.02
N SER A 34 -8.24 -3.90 -9.81
CA SER A 34 -8.92 -2.64 -9.59
C SER A 34 -7.95 -1.49 -9.87
N ASP A 35 -8.29 -0.60 -10.81
CA ASP A 35 -7.46 0.56 -11.13
C ASP A 35 -8.06 1.83 -10.51
N SER A 36 -7.42 2.32 -9.45
CA SER A 36 -7.83 3.54 -8.76
C SER A 36 -7.70 4.81 -9.63
N ARG A 37 -6.87 4.79 -10.69
CA ARG A 37 -6.73 5.91 -11.64
C ARG A 37 -7.98 6.16 -12.46
N MET A 38 -8.89 5.19 -12.53
CA MET A 38 -10.20 5.31 -13.16
C MET A 38 -11.25 5.94 -12.24
N LEU A 39 -10.89 6.23 -11.00
CA LEU A 39 -11.73 6.92 -10.04
C LEU A 39 -11.56 8.43 -10.18
N PRO A 40 -12.60 9.24 -9.88
CA PRO A 40 -12.40 10.66 -9.64
C PRO A 40 -11.31 10.87 -8.59
N PRO A 41 -10.50 11.94 -8.70
CA PRO A 41 -9.43 12.23 -7.72
C PRO A 41 -9.91 12.22 -6.27
N THR A 42 -11.16 12.65 -6.04
CA THR A 42 -11.83 12.64 -4.74
C THR A 42 -12.03 11.24 -4.15
N LEU A 43 -12.04 10.19 -4.96
CA LEU A 43 -12.25 8.80 -4.55
C LEU A 43 -11.02 7.91 -4.73
N ALA A 44 -10.02 8.36 -5.51
CA ALA A 44 -8.85 7.56 -5.88
C ALA A 44 -7.86 7.37 -4.73
N SER A 45 -7.78 8.35 -3.81
CA SER A 45 -6.87 8.33 -2.66
C SER A 45 -7.61 8.08 -1.35
N PHE A 46 -6.90 7.61 -0.34
CA PHE A 46 -7.45 7.54 1.01
C PHE A 46 -7.88 8.93 1.48
N ALA A 47 -9.10 9.04 2.01
CA ALA A 47 -9.57 10.18 2.79
C ALA A 47 -10.59 9.70 3.81
N PRO A 48 -10.56 10.23 5.05
CA PRO A 48 -11.54 9.90 6.04
C PRO A 48 -12.91 10.51 5.68
N ILE A 49 -13.98 9.83 6.06
CA ILE A 49 -15.33 10.38 6.04
C ILE A 49 -15.51 11.23 7.29
N ILE A 50 -15.94 12.48 7.12
CA ILE A 50 -16.20 13.39 8.24
C ILE A 50 -17.66 13.29 8.64
N HIS A 51 -17.88 12.96 9.91
CA HIS A 51 -19.19 12.97 10.56
C HIS A 51 -19.27 14.13 11.55
N GLY A 52 -20.38 14.86 11.51
CA GLY A 52 -20.61 15.95 12.45
C GLY A 52 -22.09 16.19 12.71
N VAL A 53 -22.38 17.09 13.64
CA VAL A 53 -23.73 17.53 13.96
C VAL A 53 -23.73 19.06 13.98
N ALA A 54 -24.65 19.69 13.26
CA ALA A 54 -24.92 21.13 13.29
C ALA A 54 -26.19 21.38 14.12
N ASN A 55 -26.18 22.40 14.97
CA ASN A 55 -27.35 22.78 15.76
C ASN A 55 -28.28 23.71 14.96
N THR A 56 -27.70 24.50 14.08
CA THR A 56 -28.39 25.43 13.20
C THR A 56 -27.90 25.22 11.75
N ASN A 57 -28.33 26.05 10.81
CA ASN A 57 -27.64 26.11 9.51
C ASN A 57 -26.19 26.54 9.76
N ALA A 58 -25.25 25.67 9.49
CA ALA A 58 -23.86 25.87 9.81
C ALA A 58 -22.97 25.81 8.57
N LYS A 59 -21.93 26.62 8.59
CA LYS A 59 -20.86 26.58 7.61
C LYS A 59 -19.76 25.64 8.12
N VAL A 60 -19.51 24.57 7.37
CA VAL A 60 -18.44 23.62 7.67
C VAL A 60 -17.24 23.91 6.79
N THR A 61 -16.11 24.21 7.43
CA THR A 61 -14.82 24.46 6.76
C THR A 61 -13.82 23.41 7.18
N ILE A 62 -13.16 22.77 6.21
CA ILE A 62 -12.11 21.80 6.48
C ILE A 62 -10.80 22.35 5.97
N THR A 63 -9.80 22.38 6.85
CA THR A 63 -8.45 22.83 6.53
C THR A 63 -7.44 21.70 6.73
N GLN A 64 -6.38 21.72 5.92
CA GLN A 64 -5.25 20.79 5.99
C GLN A 64 -3.95 21.58 5.86
N GLY A 65 -3.03 21.42 6.82
CA GLY A 65 -1.78 22.20 6.83
C GLY A 65 -1.99 23.71 6.78
N GLY A 66 -3.08 24.22 7.38
CA GLY A 66 -3.45 25.64 7.36
C GLY A 66 -4.19 26.10 6.10
N TYR A 67 -4.32 25.27 5.07
CA TYR A 67 -5.03 25.62 3.83
C TYR A 67 -6.45 25.06 3.83
N LYS A 68 -7.41 25.87 3.38
CA LYS A 68 -8.80 25.43 3.20
C LYS A 68 -8.88 24.48 1.99
N ILE A 69 -9.33 23.23 2.25
CA ILE A 69 -9.50 22.20 1.22
C ILE A 69 -10.96 21.93 0.88
N TYR A 70 -11.89 22.27 1.80
CA TYR A 70 -13.32 22.05 1.61
C TYR A 70 -14.13 23.06 2.39
N GLU A 71 -15.28 23.47 1.83
CA GLU A 71 -16.24 24.35 2.50
C GLU A 71 -17.63 24.04 2.00
N THR A 72 -18.58 23.86 2.89
CA THR A 72 -20.00 23.64 2.56
C THR A 72 -20.91 24.20 3.65
N THR A 73 -22.18 24.37 3.32
CA THR A 73 -23.21 24.72 4.30
C THR A 73 -24.11 23.50 4.53
N VAL A 74 -24.35 23.19 5.78
CA VAL A 74 -25.16 22.04 6.20
C VAL A 74 -26.39 22.50 6.97
N PRO A 75 -27.56 21.83 6.82
CA PRO A 75 -28.73 22.09 7.63
C PRO A 75 -28.54 21.60 9.06
N PRO A 76 -29.42 22.00 10.00
CA PRO A 76 -29.42 21.44 11.35
C PRO A 76 -29.58 19.91 11.35
N GLY A 77 -28.81 19.24 12.18
CA GLY A 77 -28.79 17.78 12.33
C GLY A 77 -27.44 17.15 12.02
N ALA A 78 -27.44 15.83 11.89
CA ALA A 78 -26.25 15.07 11.53
C ALA A 78 -25.91 15.29 10.05
N PHE A 79 -24.61 15.50 9.76
CA PHE A 79 -24.10 15.60 8.39
C PHE A 79 -22.93 14.64 8.15
N VAL A 80 -22.73 14.29 6.90
CA VAL A 80 -21.63 13.42 6.43
C VAL A 80 -20.99 14.09 5.23
N ILE A 81 -19.63 14.16 5.23
CA ILE A 81 -18.82 14.63 4.11
C ILE A 81 -17.91 13.47 3.72
N ASP A 82 -18.13 12.91 2.54
CA ASP A 82 -17.44 11.72 2.01
C ASP A 82 -16.70 11.96 0.70
N ASP A 83 -16.83 13.18 0.15
CA ASP A 83 -16.25 13.59 -1.13
C ASP A 83 -14.97 14.43 -0.99
N LEU A 84 -14.31 14.35 0.15
CA LEU A 84 -13.06 15.08 0.39
C LEU A 84 -11.95 14.65 -0.58
N SER A 85 -11.24 15.66 -1.11
CA SER A 85 -10.00 15.48 -1.86
C SER A 85 -8.83 16.13 -1.11
N PRO A 86 -8.21 15.43 -0.17
CA PRO A 86 -7.07 15.99 0.57
C PRO A 86 -5.90 16.28 -0.37
N SER A 87 -5.27 17.44 -0.19
CA SER A 87 -4.19 17.91 -1.07
C SER A 87 -2.79 17.44 -0.66
N GLY A 88 -2.67 16.67 0.40
CA GLY A 88 -1.37 16.22 0.92
C GLY A 88 -1.50 14.96 1.77
N TYR A 89 -0.36 14.34 2.06
CA TYR A 89 -0.31 13.15 2.92
C TYR A 89 0.26 13.55 4.29
N GLY A 90 -0.47 13.23 5.35
CA GLY A 90 0.07 13.23 6.70
C GLY A 90 -0.22 14.43 7.59
N SER A 91 -0.94 15.45 7.11
CA SER A 91 -1.48 16.52 7.96
C SER A 91 -2.90 16.22 8.42
N ASP A 92 -3.17 16.37 9.69
CA ASP A 92 -4.52 16.18 10.22
C ASP A 92 -5.51 17.19 9.61
N LEU A 93 -6.74 16.74 9.42
CA LEU A 93 -7.83 17.59 8.93
C LEU A 93 -8.45 18.31 10.11
N ILE A 94 -8.47 19.63 10.07
CA ILE A 94 -9.13 20.46 11.05
C ILE A 94 -10.51 20.84 10.52
N VAL A 95 -11.54 20.34 11.18
CA VAL A 95 -12.95 20.60 10.83
C VAL A 95 -13.49 21.69 11.74
N THR A 96 -13.92 22.79 11.16
CA THR A 96 -14.54 23.93 11.87
C THR A 96 -16.00 24.03 11.46
N ILE A 97 -16.90 23.97 12.41
CA ILE A 97 -18.33 24.18 12.25
C ILE A 97 -18.66 25.55 12.80
N GLU A 98 -19.11 26.45 11.96
CA GLU A 98 -19.54 27.80 12.32
C GLU A 98 -21.06 27.87 12.22
N GLU A 99 -21.72 27.98 13.36
CA GLU A 99 -23.20 28.04 13.45
C GLU A 99 -23.72 29.43 13.05
N SER A 100 -25.02 29.56 12.77
CA SER A 100 -25.63 30.83 12.37
C SER A 100 -25.60 31.91 13.45
N ASP A 101 -25.39 31.56 14.71
CA ASP A 101 -25.19 32.50 15.83
C ASP A 101 -23.72 32.96 15.95
N GLY A 102 -22.84 32.53 15.06
CA GLY A 102 -21.41 32.84 15.05
C GLY A 102 -20.56 31.97 15.99
N SER A 103 -21.17 31.05 16.73
CA SER A 103 -20.40 30.09 17.53
C SER A 103 -19.61 29.12 16.67
N LYS A 104 -18.38 28.79 17.10
CA LYS A 104 -17.47 27.91 16.35
C LYS A 104 -17.09 26.71 17.19
N ARG A 105 -17.18 25.55 16.60
CA ARG A 105 -16.66 24.29 17.15
C ARG A 105 -15.64 23.71 16.20
N THR A 106 -14.51 23.25 16.73
CA THR A 106 -13.43 22.70 15.94
C THR A 106 -13.03 21.35 16.49
N PHE A 107 -12.79 20.39 15.60
CA PHE A 107 -12.20 19.10 15.96
C PHE A 107 -11.21 18.67 14.89
N SER A 108 -10.27 17.80 15.28
CA SER A 108 -9.26 17.23 14.39
C SER A 108 -9.65 15.81 13.99
N GLN A 109 -9.52 15.51 12.70
CA GLN A 109 -9.61 14.17 12.17
C GLN A 109 -8.22 13.75 11.69
N PRO A 110 -7.60 12.73 12.30
CA PRO A 110 -6.31 12.24 11.85
C PRO A 110 -6.31 11.85 10.37
N PHE A 111 -5.31 12.31 9.65
CA PHE A 111 -5.10 11.97 8.25
C PHE A 111 -3.63 11.68 7.97
N SER A 112 -3.30 10.41 7.95
CA SER A 112 -2.03 9.89 7.47
C SER A 112 -2.31 8.67 6.60
N SER A 113 -1.48 8.41 5.62
CA SER A 113 -1.72 7.28 4.70
C SER A 113 -0.44 6.50 4.44
N VAL A 114 -0.53 5.21 4.47
CA VAL A 114 0.40 4.26 3.85
C VAL A 114 -0.25 3.69 2.59
N VAL A 115 0.54 3.04 1.74
CA VAL A 115 0.06 2.48 0.44
C VAL A 115 -1.15 1.56 0.62
N GLN A 116 -1.23 0.89 1.76
CA GLN A 116 -2.29 -0.07 2.08
C GLN A 116 -3.60 0.56 2.54
N MET A 117 -3.65 1.87 2.83
CA MET A 117 -4.86 2.52 3.32
C MET A 117 -5.90 2.74 2.22
N LEU A 118 -7.16 2.42 2.53
CA LEU A 118 -8.32 2.65 1.67
C LEU A 118 -9.41 3.42 2.41
N ARG A 119 -10.26 4.13 1.66
CA ARG A 119 -11.47 4.78 2.19
C ARG A 119 -12.40 3.75 2.80
N PRO A 120 -13.19 4.12 3.81
CA PRO A 120 -14.22 3.25 4.37
C PRO A 120 -15.17 2.72 3.28
N GLY A 121 -15.45 1.40 3.31
CA GLY A 121 -16.34 0.76 2.35
C GLY A 121 -15.77 0.52 0.96
N VAL A 122 -14.54 0.94 0.69
CA VAL A 122 -13.88 0.71 -0.60
C VAL A 122 -13.08 -0.57 -0.56
N GLY A 123 -13.28 -1.43 -1.56
CA GLY A 123 -12.48 -2.63 -1.81
C GLY A 123 -11.56 -2.45 -3.02
N ARG A 124 -10.36 -3.00 -2.94
CA ARG A 124 -9.40 -3.08 -4.03
C ARG A 124 -8.83 -4.49 -4.11
N TRP A 125 -8.70 -5.01 -5.30
CA TRP A 125 -8.21 -6.36 -5.53
C TRP A 125 -7.30 -6.42 -6.76
N ASP A 126 -6.43 -7.42 -6.78
CA ASP A 126 -5.51 -7.73 -7.87
C ASP A 126 -5.40 -9.25 -7.97
N ILE A 127 -5.61 -9.79 -9.15
CA ILE A 127 -5.49 -11.21 -9.46
C ILE A 127 -4.60 -11.34 -10.67
N SER A 128 -3.56 -12.13 -10.57
CA SER A 128 -2.62 -12.40 -11.64
C SER A 128 -2.30 -13.89 -11.73
N GLY A 129 -2.13 -14.36 -12.96
CA GLY A 129 -1.79 -15.75 -13.25
C GLY A 129 -1.04 -15.88 -14.56
N GLY A 130 0.01 -16.69 -14.57
CA GLY A 130 0.84 -16.92 -15.74
C GLY A 130 2.19 -17.52 -15.40
N GLN A 131 3.03 -17.68 -16.40
CA GLN A 131 4.40 -18.16 -16.24
C GLN A 131 5.29 -17.07 -15.68
N VAL A 132 6.11 -17.41 -14.69
CA VAL A 132 7.12 -16.49 -14.14
C VAL A 132 8.27 -16.36 -15.12
N LEU A 133 8.61 -15.12 -15.46
CA LEU A 133 9.75 -14.79 -16.30
C LEU A 133 10.91 -14.34 -15.41
N LYS A 134 11.97 -15.14 -15.36
CA LYS A 134 13.17 -14.83 -14.58
C LYS A 134 14.39 -15.39 -15.29
N ASP A 135 15.32 -14.52 -15.67
CA ASP A 135 16.45 -14.85 -16.55
C ASP A 135 17.46 -15.82 -15.93
N ASP A 136 17.48 -15.93 -14.59
CA ASP A 136 18.43 -16.74 -13.84
C ASP A 136 17.88 -18.11 -13.42
N ILE A 137 16.72 -18.52 -13.92
CA ILE A 137 16.15 -19.86 -13.72
C ILE A 137 15.85 -20.52 -15.07
N GLN A 138 16.00 -21.84 -15.15
CA GLN A 138 15.70 -22.60 -16.37
C GLN A 138 14.23 -22.98 -16.48
N ASP A 139 13.57 -23.17 -15.36
CA ASP A 139 12.16 -23.50 -15.29
C ASP A 139 11.31 -22.21 -15.29
N GLU A 140 10.22 -22.20 -16.05
CA GLU A 140 9.21 -21.12 -16.05
C GLU A 140 7.94 -21.61 -15.31
N PRO A 141 7.92 -21.59 -13.96
CA PRO A 141 6.77 -22.10 -13.21
C PRO A 141 5.54 -21.22 -13.40
N ASN A 142 4.37 -21.83 -13.34
CA ASN A 142 3.11 -21.09 -13.31
C ASN A 142 2.86 -20.52 -11.92
N LEU A 143 2.54 -19.25 -11.86
CA LEU A 143 2.18 -18.50 -10.67
C LEU A 143 0.71 -18.14 -10.71
N PHE A 144 0.04 -18.30 -9.58
CA PHE A 144 -1.22 -17.64 -9.26
C PHE A 144 -1.01 -16.74 -8.04
N GLN A 145 -1.38 -15.47 -8.16
CA GLN A 145 -1.34 -14.49 -7.07
C GLN A 145 -2.67 -13.75 -7.00
N ALA A 146 -3.19 -13.59 -5.81
CA ALA A 146 -4.35 -12.75 -5.56
C ALA A 146 -4.15 -11.94 -4.28
N SER A 147 -4.64 -10.70 -4.29
CA SER A 147 -4.66 -9.82 -3.13
C SER A 147 -5.97 -9.07 -3.03
N TYR A 148 -6.40 -8.78 -1.81
CA TYR A 148 -7.60 -8.02 -1.52
C TYR A 148 -7.38 -7.07 -0.35
N TYR A 149 -7.86 -5.85 -0.51
CA TYR A 149 -7.81 -4.78 0.48
C TYR A 149 -9.21 -4.27 0.71
N TYR A 150 -9.55 -3.95 1.96
CA TYR A 150 -10.84 -3.38 2.30
C TYR A 150 -10.73 -2.34 3.41
N GLY A 151 -11.24 -1.14 3.16
CA GLY A 151 -11.34 -0.06 4.14
C GLY A 151 -12.50 -0.32 5.10
N LEU A 152 -12.20 -0.65 6.35
CA LEU A 152 -13.20 -0.95 7.38
C LEU A 152 -13.80 0.34 7.96
N ASN A 153 -12.96 1.32 8.26
CA ASN A 153 -13.36 2.63 8.76
C ASN A 153 -12.25 3.67 8.49
N ASN A 154 -12.39 4.89 9.01
CA ASN A 154 -11.39 5.97 8.84
C ASN A 154 -10.00 5.65 9.43
N TYR A 155 -9.89 4.64 10.27
CA TYR A 155 -8.68 4.32 11.01
C TYR A 155 -8.07 2.98 10.61
N LEU A 156 -8.85 2.10 10.00
CA LEU A 156 -8.48 0.71 9.80
C LEU A 156 -8.78 0.23 8.38
N THR A 157 -7.77 -0.34 7.74
CA THR A 157 -7.87 -1.11 6.48
C THR A 157 -7.32 -2.51 6.72
N GLY A 158 -8.10 -3.52 6.38
CA GLY A 158 -7.63 -4.92 6.37
C GLY A 158 -7.15 -5.31 4.98
N TYR A 159 -6.13 -6.15 4.88
CA TYR A 159 -5.70 -6.71 3.60
C TYR A 159 -5.16 -8.13 3.74
N THR A 160 -5.28 -8.87 2.65
CA THR A 160 -4.85 -10.27 2.56
C THR A 160 -4.29 -10.56 1.17
N GLY A 161 -3.48 -11.60 1.08
CA GLY A 161 -2.95 -12.07 -0.19
C GLY A 161 -2.60 -13.55 -0.16
N ILE A 162 -2.61 -14.17 -1.33
CA ILE A 162 -2.15 -15.54 -1.54
C ILE A 162 -1.24 -15.58 -2.77
N GLN A 163 -0.26 -16.47 -2.72
CA GLN A 163 0.67 -16.77 -3.82
C GLN A 163 0.87 -18.28 -3.89
N ILE A 164 0.70 -18.87 -5.06
CA ILE A 164 0.79 -20.32 -5.28
C ILE A 164 1.51 -20.57 -6.59
N THR A 165 2.47 -21.50 -6.60
CA THR A 165 3.10 -21.98 -7.83
C THR A 165 2.95 -23.48 -7.98
N ASP A 166 3.06 -23.96 -9.23
CA ASP A 166 3.13 -25.40 -9.55
C ASP A 166 4.42 -26.07 -9.05
N ASN A 167 5.46 -25.30 -8.72
CA ASN A 167 6.70 -25.78 -8.12
C ASN A 167 6.62 -25.92 -6.59
N ASN A 168 5.44 -26.24 -6.02
CA ASN A 168 5.21 -26.47 -4.59
C ASN A 168 5.59 -25.30 -3.68
N TYR A 169 5.48 -24.07 -4.15
CA TYR A 169 5.53 -22.87 -3.33
C TYR A 169 4.12 -22.38 -3.00
N THR A 170 3.87 -22.08 -1.76
CA THR A 170 2.64 -21.41 -1.31
C THR A 170 2.97 -20.35 -0.29
N ALA A 171 2.33 -19.20 -0.38
CA ALA A 171 2.42 -18.14 0.61
C ALA A 171 1.06 -17.49 0.87
N GLY A 172 0.83 -17.12 2.11
CA GLY A 172 -0.35 -16.39 2.54
C GLY A 172 0.05 -15.17 3.38
N LEU A 173 -0.63 -14.05 3.16
CA LEU A 173 -0.39 -12.79 3.85
C LEU A 173 -1.69 -12.29 4.49
N LEU A 174 -1.56 -11.80 5.73
CA LEU A 174 -2.59 -11.03 6.42
C LEU A 174 -1.98 -9.73 6.95
N GLY A 175 -2.68 -8.62 6.77
CA GLY A 175 -2.20 -7.32 7.19
C GLY A 175 -3.29 -6.34 7.56
N LEU A 176 -2.87 -5.32 8.30
CA LEU A 176 -3.71 -4.21 8.78
C LEU A 176 -2.97 -2.88 8.53
N GLY A 177 -3.71 -1.90 8.02
CA GLY A 177 -3.29 -0.50 7.94
C GLY A 177 -4.05 0.31 8.98
N LEU A 178 -3.34 1.16 9.72
CA LEU A 178 -3.87 2.01 10.79
C LEU A 178 -3.55 3.48 10.51
N ASN A 179 -4.58 4.32 10.57
CA ASN A 179 -4.45 5.78 10.53
C ASN A 179 -4.59 6.34 11.94
N THR A 180 -3.56 7.01 12.44
CA THR A 180 -3.52 7.59 13.78
C THR A 180 -2.98 9.02 13.75
N SER A 181 -3.18 9.77 14.84
CA SER A 181 -2.62 11.13 15.00
C SER A 181 -1.09 11.18 15.01
N VAL A 182 -0.43 10.06 15.34
CA VAL A 182 1.04 9.96 15.33
C VAL A 182 1.60 9.41 14.00
N GLY A 183 0.75 9.23 13.01
CA GLY A 183 1.11 8.74 11.68
C GLY A 183 0.31 7.53 11.24
N ALA A 184 0.53 7.12 10.00
CA ALA A 184 -0.04 5.91 9.46
C ALA A 184 0.92 4.74 9.63
N PHE A 185 0.39 3.61 10.06
CA PHE A 185 1.11 2.35 10.23
C PHE A 185 0.55 1.29 9.31
N SER A 186 1.39 0.39 8.86
CA SER A 186 0.93 -0.92 8.39
C SER A 186 1.72 -2.03 9.07
N PHE A 187 1.04 -3.12 9.32
CA PHE A 187 1.62 -4.33 9.86
C PHE A 187 1.08 -5.53 9.08
N ASP A 188 1.96 -6.38 8.60
CA ASP A 188 1.56 -7.62 7.97
C ASP A 188 2.48 -8.79 8.33
N VAL A 189 1.90 -9.97 8.21
CA VAL A 189 2.55 -11.25 8.41
C VAL A 189 2.36 -12.09 7.16
N THR A 190 3.45 -12.56 6.60
CA THR A 190 3.46 -13.50 5.48
C THR A 190 3.95 -14.85 5.97
N HIS A 191 3.21 -15.90 5.73
CA HIS A 191 3.65 -17.28 5.94
C HIS A 191 3.95 -17.91 4.59
N SER A 192 5.13 -18.51 4.44
CA SER A 192 5.52 -19.25 3.24
C SER A 192 5.83 -20.71 3.55
N ASN A 193 5.48 -21.56 2.59
CA ASN A 193 5.76 -22.99 2.62
C ASN A 193 6.29 -23.41 1.24
N VAL A 194 7.46 -24.02 1.24
CA VAL A 194 8.17 -24.46 0.04
C VAL A 194 8.60 -25.90 0.22
N ARG A 195 8.25 -26.76 -0.73
CA ARG A 195 8.74 -28.14 -0.79
C ARG A 195 9.72 -28.28 -1.94
N ILE A 196 10.97 -28.58 -1.60
CA ILE A 196 12.05 -28.76 -2.57
C ILE A 196 12.09 -30.23 -3.07
N PRO A 197 12.55 -30.51 -4.31
CA PRO A 197 12.63 -31.85 -4.86
C PRO A 197 13.38 -32.87 -3.98
N ASP A 198 14.31 -32.43 -3.12
CA ASP A 198 15.06 -33.27 -2.15
C ASP A 198 14.25 -33.65 -0.89
N ASP A 199 12.93 -33.56 -0.91
CA ASP A 199 12.01 -33.79 0.22
C ASP A 199 12.20 -32.84 1.43
N LYS A 200 12.98 -31.77 1.30
CA LYS A 200 13.11 -30.75 2.33
C LYS A 200 11.97 -29.74 2.21
N THR A 201 11.31 -29.52 3.32
CA THR A 201 10.25 -28.49 3.42
C THR A 201 10.77 -27.32 4.23
N TYR A 202 10.66 -26.11 3.66
CA TYR A 202 10.96 -24.85 4.33
C TYR A 202 9.66 -24.13 4.65
N GLN A 203 9.46 -23.85 5.93
CA GLN A 203 8.30 -23.09 6.41
C GLN A 203 8.79 -21.94 7.27
N GLY A 204 8.30 -20.75 6.98
CA GLY A 204 8.71 -19.58 7.71
C GLY A 204 7.71 -18.45 7.66
N GLN A 205 8.01 -17.41 8.44
CA GLN A 205 7.17 -16.22 8.53
C GLN A 205 8.03 -14.97 8.29
N SER A 206 7.42 -13.99 7.65
CA SER A 206 7.98 -12.66 7.49
C SER A 206 7.02 -11.65 8.09
N TYR A 207 7.55 -10.75 8.89
CA TYR A 207 6.82 -9.67 9.54
C TYR A 207 7.28 -8.36 8.92
N ARG A 208 6.34 -7.54 8.47
CA ARG A 208 6.65 -6.22 7.91
C ARG A 208 5.87 -5.16 8.68
N VAL A 209 6.57 -4.09 9.04
CA VAL A 209 6.00 -2.91 9.68
C VAL A 209 6.41 -1.69 8.87
N SER A 210 5.50 -0.83 8.50
CA SER A 210 5.80 0.47 7.91
C SER A 210 5.12 1.60 8.67
N TRP A 211 5.74 2.76 8.66
CA TRP A 211 5.24 3.97 9.30
C TRP A 211 5.51 5.17 8.40
N ASN A 212 4.52 6.03 8.28
CA ASN A 212 4.59 7.27 7.54
C ASN A 212 4.03 8.42 8.38
N LYS A 213 4.77 9.52 8.47
CA LYS A 213 4.35 10.78 9.09
C LYS A 213 4.88 11.97 8.32
N LEU A 214 4.02 12.94 8.08
CA LEU A 214 4.41 14.28 7.64
C LEU A 214 4.54 15.19 8.87
N PHE A 215 5.68 15.86 9.00
CA PHE A 215 5.91 16.92 9.99
C PHE A 215 5.63 18.27 9.33
N GLU A 216 4.53 18.89 9.70
CA GLU A 216 4.04 20.14 9.10
C GLU A 216 5.01 21.30 9.32
N GLU A 217 5.58 21.40 10.52
CA GLU A 217 6.47 22.49 10.91
C GLU A 217 7.70 22.62 9.99
N THR A 218 8.21 21.50 9.50
CA THR A 218 9.40 21.43 8.63
C THR A 218 9.05 21.05 7.20
N SER A 219 7.76 20.82 6.88
CA SER A 219 7.29 20.25 5.62
C SER A 219 8.08 19.00 5.20
N THR A 220 8.54 18.23 6.17
CA THR A 220 9.35 17.03 5.96
C THR A 220 8.50 15.78 6.07
N SER A 221 8.41 14.99 5.02
CA SER A 221 7.82 13.66 5.11
C SER A 221 8.88 12.65 5.54
N LEU A 222 8.64 12.01 6.68
CA LEU A 222 9.43 10.87 7.13
C LEU A 222 8.66 9.60 6.81
N ASN A 223 9.25 8.79 5.97
CA ASN A 223 8.72 7.50 5.62
C ASN A 223 9.72 6.44 6.10
N ILE A 224 9.39 5.76 7.20
CA ILE A 224 10.08 4.54 7.59
C ILE A 224 9.32 3.42 6.88
N ALA A 225 9.70 3.18 5.64
CA ALA A 225 9.16 2.07 4.89
C ALA A 225 9.84 0.81 5.38
N ALA A 226 9.02 -0.06 5.94
CA ALA A 226 9.27 -1.48 6.16
C ALA A 226 10.53 -1.85 6.96
N TYR A 227 10.37 -2.00 8.25
CA TYR A 227 11.15 -3.01 8.94
C TYR A 227 10.58 -4.38 8.56
N ARG A 228 11.37 -5.20 7.86
CA ARG A 228 11.03 -6.60 7.57
C ARG A 228 11.92 -7.50 8.43
N TYR A 229 11.30 -8.34 9.23
CA TYR A 229 11.96 -9.42 9.95
C TYR A 229 11.46 -10.76 9.41
N SER A 230 12.37 -11.63 8.99
CA SER A 230 12.02 -12.95 8.48
C SER A 230 12.68 -14.06 9.34
N THR A 231 11.90 -15.09 9.63
CA THR A 231 12.42 -16.27 10.33
C THR A 231 13.42 -17.03 9.46
N GLN A 232 14.23 -17.89 10.07
CA GLN A 232 15.34 -18.56 9.40
C GLN A 232 14.93 -19.41 8.18
N ASN A 233 13.72 -19.96 8.20
CA ASN A 233 13.22 -20.85 7.15
C ASN A 233 12.22 -20.15 6.22
N TYR A 234 12.03 -18.83 6.34
CA TYR A 234 11.21 -18.08 5.41
C TYR A 234 11.93 -17.94 4.08
N LEU A 235 11.22 -18.24 3.00
CA LEU A 235 11.65 -18.00 1.63
C LEU A 235 10.59 -17.17 0.92
N GLY A 236 10.99 -16.04 0.34
CA GLY A 236 10.17 -15.31 -0.63
C GLY A 236 10.09 -16.09 -1.94
N LEU A 237 9.16 -15.70 -2.82
CA LEU A 237 8.95 -16.41 -4.10
C LEU A 237 10.26 -16.47 -4.92
N ASN A 238 10.94 -15.34 -5.08
CA ASN A 238 12.16 -15.28 -5.88
C ASN A 238 13.26 -16.22 -5.35
N ASP A 239 13.46 -16.22 -4.03
CA ASP A 239 14.47 -17.09 -3.38
C ASP A 239 14.07 -18.56 -3.48
N ALA A 240 12.78 -18.86 -3.35
CA ALA A 240 12.26 -20.22 -3.45
C ALA A 240 12.43 -20.77 -4.88
N LEU A 241 12.10 -19.98 -5.91
CA LEU A 241 12.24 -20.41 -7.30
C LEU A 241 13.69 -20.65 -7.68
N THR A 242 14.61 -19.76 -7.29
CA THR A 242 16.05 -19.95 -7.53
C THR A 242 16.56 -21.20 -6.82
N LEU A 243 16.17 -21.44 -5.56
CA LEU A 243 16.58 -22.60 -4.81
C LEU A 243 16.05 -23.91 -5.43
N ILE A 244 14.80 -23.93 -5.91
CA ILE A 244 14.21 -25.10 -6.57
C ILE A 244 14.94 -25.39 -7.89
N ASP A 245 15.23 -24.36 -8.68
CA ASP A 245 15.92 -24.49 -9.95
C ASP A 245 17.36 -25.01 -9.78
N GLU A 246 18.11 -24.49 -8.81
CA GLU A 246 19.46 -24.99 -8.48
C GLU A 246 19.48 -26.46 -8.05
N VAL A 247 18.45 -26.93 -7.35
CA VAL A 247 18.36 -28.35 -6.95
C VAL A 247 17.98 -29.24 -8.13
N LYS A 248 17.13 -28.74 -9.05
CA LYS A 248 16.73 -29.49 -10.26
C LYS A 248 17.82 -29.54 -11.33
N HIS A 249 18.60 -28.48 -11.46
CA HIS A 249 19.62 -28.32 -12.50
C HIS A 249 20.99 -28.00 -11.86
N PRO A 250 21.61 -28.97 -11.17
CA PRO A 250 22.95 -28.76 -10.60
C PRO A 250 23.95 -28.55 -11.75
N GLU A 251 24.55 -27.35 -11.81
CA GLU A 251 25.63 -27.08 -12.77
C GLU A 251 26.80 -28.06 -12.54
N GLN A 252 27.25 -28.72 -13.59
CA GLN A 252 28.24 -29.79 -13.50
C GLN A 252 29.65 -29.35 -13.10
N ASP A 253 29.95 -28.04 -13.09
CA ASP A 253 31.31 -27.51 -12.91
C ASP A 253 31.50 -26.51 -11.75
N LEU A 254 30.50 -26.22 -10.97
CA LEU A 254 30.66 -25.38 -9.78
C LEU A 254 30.40 -26.23 -8.55
N GLU A 255 31.35 -26.20 -7.61
CA GLU A 255 31.13 -26.75 -6.26
C GLU A 255 29.72 -26.39 -5.80
N PRO A 256 28.93 -27.31 -5.23
CA PRO A 256 27.57 -27.01 -4.82
C PRO A 256 27.65 -25.77 -3.97
N LYS A 257 27.13 -24.64 -4.49
CA LYS A 257 27.01 -23.39 -3.75
C LYS A 257 26.18 -23.76 -2.55
N SER A 258 26.89 -24.13 -1.48
CA SER A 258 26.28 -24.60 -0.26
C SER A 258 25.18 -23.59 0.11
N MET A 259 24.03 -24.04 0.60
CA MET A 259 22.91 -23.25 1.12
C MET A 259 23.35 -22.12 2.10
N ARG A 260 24.66 -22.04 2.43
CA ARG A 260 25.29 -21.01 3.26
C ARG A 260 25.43 -19.65 2.57
N ASN A 261 25.41 -19.56 1.24
CA ASN A 261 25.64 -18.32 0.50
C ASN A 261 24.37 -17.61 0.05
N TYR A 262 23.16 -18.18 0.23
CA TYR A 262 21.97 -17.38 0.17
C TYR A 262 22.00 -16.39 1.33
N SER A 263 22.41 -15.19 1.03
CA SER A 263 22.28 -14.03 1.92
C SER A 263 20.79 -13.74 2.10
N ARG A 264 20.12 -14.60 2.88
CA ARG A 264 18.75 -14.39 3.29
C ARG A 264 18.71 -13.06 4.02
N MET A 265 18.17 -12.04 3.43
CA MET A 265 17.91 -10.78 4.13
C MET A 265 16.89 -11.06 5.23
N LYS A 266 17.39 -11.42 6.41
CA LYS A 266 16.56 -11.68 7.60
C LYS A 266 15.95 -10.39 8.12
N ASN A 267 16.66 -9.29 7.98
CA ASN A 267 16.28 -7.98 8.47
C ASN A 267 16.55 -6.93 7.39
N GLN A 268 15.55 -6.14 7.07
CA GLN A 268 15.67 -5.00 6.17
C GLN A 268 15.04 -3.78 6.82
N VAL A 269 15.77 -2.67 6.87
CA VAL A 269 15.24 -1.38 7.30
C VAL A 269 15.44 -0.40 6.17
N THR A 270 14.35 0.21 5.71
CA THR A 270 14.38 1.28 4.71
C THR A 270 13.84 2.54 5.34
N VAL A 271 14.63 3.61 5.33
CA VAL A 271 14.23 4.94 5.82
C VAL A 271 14.34 5.91 4.68
N SER A 272 13.24 6.59 4.35
CA SER A 272 13.19 7.65 3.35
C SER A 272 12.80 8.96 4.02
N VAL A 273 13.63 9.98 3.85
CA VAL A 273 13.38 11.33 4.35
C VAL A 273 13.29 12.25 3.14
N ASN A 274 12.13 12.88 2.94
CA ASN A 274 11.89 13.80 1.84
C ASN A 274 11.59 15.19 2.40
N PRO A 275 12.63 16.06 2.57
CA PRO A 275 12.40 17.44 2.92
C PRO A 275 11.83 18.19 1.70
N VAL A 276 10.73 18.91 1.88
CA VAL A 276 10.20 19.80 0.84
C VAL A 276 11.00 21.09 0.92
N SER A 277 12.03 21.20 0.06
CA SER A 277 12.79 22.46 -0.09
C SER A 277 12.15 23.30 -1.18
N TYR A 278 11.54 24.42 -0.80
CA TYR A 278 11.09 25.43 -1.75
C TYR A 278 12.33 26.26 -2.20
N THR A 279 12.95 25.87 -3.30
CA THR A 279 13.89 26.75 -3.97
C THR A 279 13.10 27.75 -4.83
N HIS A 280 12.90 28.96 -4.31
CA HIS A 280 12.48 30.08 -5.13
C HIS A 280 13.64 30.49 -6.04
N LEU A 281 13.68 29.97 -7.24
CA LEU A 281 14.51 30.50 -8.32
C LEU A 281 13.81 31.78 -8.82
N THR A 282 14.15 32.94 -8.24
CA THR A 282 13.86 34.21 -8.87
C THR A 282 14.80 34.36 -10.06
N LEU A 283 14.28 34.17 -11.27
CA LEU A 283 14.97 34.55 -12.50
C LEU A 283 15.18 36.06 -12.46
N PRO A 284 16.42 36.57 -12.59
CA PRO A 284 16.62 38.00 -12.70
C PRO A 284 15.98 38.50 -13.99
N THR A 285 14.99 39.39 -13.84
CA THR A 285 14.40 40.12 -14.97
C THR A 285 15.45 41.04 -15.55
N ILE A 286 16.02 40.65 -16.68
CA ILE A 286 16.88 41.57 -17.46
C ILE A 286 15.93 42.56 -18.15
N LEU A 287 15.78 43.74 -17.58
CA LEU A 287 15.20 44.90 -18.27
C LEU A 287 16.22 45.37 -19.34
N ARG A 288 15.79 45.29 -20.59
CA ARG A 288 16.41 46.01 -21.70
C ARG A 288 15.63 47.25 -22.00
#